data_39806a98d8c27dd1f8809b167c127259
#
_entry.id   39806a98d8c27dd1f8809b167c127259
#
_cell.length_a   1.000
_cell.length_b   1.000
_cell.length_c   1.000
_cell.angle_alpha   90.00
_cell.angle_beta   90.00
_cell.angle_gamma   90.00
#
_symmetry.space_group_name_H-M   'P 1'
#
loop_
_entity.id
_entity.type
_entity.pdbx_description
1 polymer ?
#
loop_
_entity_poly.entity_id
_entity_poly.type
_entity_poly.pdbx_seq_one_letter_code
_entity_poly.pdbx_strand_id
1 'polypeptide(L)'
;MENPSTTQPPTENPKKQILNLIISKSVKCSKPTLNRVGMFIEAILSLDKDRIKVLSAQGLPDDLPILRSLIWKINLGYLPLNSEEWNNILFTQRKTYNYYKSLFISKLKEEIQLFNDYHSKTKQERKKIEEGTNKVLLEDIAKDVNRTHMQFSFFFQPINTH
;
A
#
# COMPACT_ATOMS: atom_id res chain seq x y z
N MET A 1 17.72 23.17 13.70
CA MET A 1 17.61 21.70 13.72
C MET A 1 16.43 21.38 14.62
N GLU A 2 15.25 21.24 14.02
CA GLU A 2 14.04 20.89 14.78
C GLU A 2 14.01 19.37 14.95
N ASN A 3 13.88 18.93 16.19
CA ASN A 3 13.71 17.52 16.53
C ASN A 3 12.39 17.01 15.93
N PRO A 4 12.40 15.90 15.16
CA PRO A 4 11.16 15.29 14.74
C PRO A 4 10.40 14.82 15.99
N SER A 5 9.20 15.36 16.20
CA SER A 5 8.28 14.99 17.26
C SER A 5 8.15 13.47 17.33
N THR A 6 8.56 12.90 18.43
CA THR A 6 8.42 11.47 18.73
C THR A 6 6.94 11.21 19.05
N THR A 7 6.16 10.93 18.02
CA THR A 7 4.78 10.48 18.19
C THR A 7 4.82 9.10 18.82
N GLN A 8 4.48 9.00 20.11
CA GLN A 8 4.35 7.72 20.80
C GLN A 8 3.27 6.86 20.10
N PRO A 9 3.47 5.53 20.03
CA PRO A 9 2.47 4.65 19.46
C PRO A 9 1.18 4.68 20.29
N PRO A 10 0.00 4.58 19.65
CA PRO A 10 -1.29 4.61 20.33
C PRO A 10 -1.39 3.49 21.38
N THR A 11 -1.93 3.83 22.56
CA THR A 11 -2.00 2.97 23.76
C THR A 11 -3.05 1.86 23.70
N GLU A 12 -3.97 1.87 22.74
CA GLU A 12 -4.99 0.83 22.57
C GLU A 12 -4.52 -0.32 21.68
N ASN A 13 -4.97 -1.55 22.01
CA ASN A 13 -4.66 -2.74 21.23
C ASN A 13 -5.19 -2.61 19.79
N PRO A 14 -4.31 -2.54 18.78
CA PRO A 14 -4.68 -2.26 17.40
C PRO A 14 -5.56 -3.34 16.78
N LYS A 15 -5.47 -4.59 17.24
CA LYS A 15 -6.35 -5.68 16.83
C LYS A 15 -7.79 -5.39 17.22
N LYS A 16 -8.02 -4.95 18.46
CA LYS A 16 -9.36 -4.63 18.96
C LYS A 16 -9.97 -3.47 18.16
N GLN A 17 -9.19 -2.43 17.90
CA GLN A 17 -9.65 -1.29 17.09
C GLN A 17 -10.03 -1.71 15.66
N ILE A 18 -9.16 -2.48 14.98
CA ILE A 18 -9.42 -2.94 13.62
C ILE A 18 -10.62 -3.88 13.57
N LEU A 19 -10.74 -4.82 14.51
CA LEU A 19 -11.89 -5.73 14.56
C LEU A 19 -13.20 -4.99 14.83
N ASN A 20 -13.23 -4.05 15.76
CA ASN A 20 -14.40 -3.21 16.02
C ASN A 20 -14.79 -2.40 14.77
N LEU A 21 -13.81 -1.87 14.05
CA LEU A 21 -14.07 -1.14 12.81
C LEU A 21 -14.60 -2.06 11.70
N ILE A 22 -14.08 -3.28 11.56
CA ILE A 22 -14.60 -4.29 10.64
C ILE A 22 -16.05 -4.61 10.98
N ILE A 23 -16.36 -4.89 12.25
CA ILE A 23 -17.71 -5.22 12.73
C ILE A 23 -18.66 -4.03 12.45
N SER A 24 -18.28 -2.81 12.81
CA SER A 24 -19.13 -1.63 12.62
C SER A 24 -19.43 -1.36 11.12
N LYS A 25 -18.47 -1.58 10.24
CA LYS A 25 -18.66 -1.41 8.78
C LYS A 25 -19.45 -2.56 8.18
N SER A 26 -19.34 -3.77 8.71
CA SER A 26 -20.04 -4.95 8.19
C SER A 26 -21.57 -4.93 8.41
N VAL A 27 -22.07 -4.11 9.31
CA VAL A 27 -23.53 -3.98 9.61
C VAL A 27 -24.35 -3.65 8.36
N LYS A 28 -23.75 -2.98 7.37
CA LYS A 28 -24.40 -2.60 6.10
C LYS A 28 -24.25 -3.66 5.00
N CYS A 29 -23.55 -4.76 5.27
CA CYS A 29 -23.29 -5.80 4.29
C CYS A 29 -24.45 -6.81 4.20
N SER A 30 -24.48 -7.57 3.13
CA SER A 30 -25.45 -8.66 2.95
C SER A 30 -25.24 -9.77 3.98
N LYS A 31 -26.27 -10.56 4.24
CA LYS A 31 -26.22 -11.69 5.20
C LYS A 31 -25.12 -12.72 4.85
N PRO A 32 -24.91 -13.12 3.57
CA PRO A 32 -23.77 -13.98 3.21
C PRO A 32 -22.42 -13.34 3.52
N THR A 33 -22.26 -12.04 3.25
CA THR A 33 -21.05 -11.29 3.58
C THR A 33 -20.79 -11.27 5.08
N LEU A 34 -21.82 -11.03 5.90
CA LEU A 34 -21.71 -11.05 7.37
C LEU A 34 -21.21 -12.39 7.91
N ASN A 35 -21.78 -13.50 7.42
CA ASN A 35 -21.34 -14.84 7.80
C ASN A 35 -19.86 -15.04 7.47
N ARG A 36 -19.45 -14.61 6.28
CA ARG A 36 -18.06 -14.74 5.83
C ARG A 36 -17.11 -13.87 6.67
N VAL A 37 -17.50 -12.64 6.99
CA VAL A 37 -16.76 -11.75 7.91
C VAL A 37 -16.58 -12.42 9.26
N GLY A 38 -17.64 -13.05 9.82
CA GLY A 38 -17.59 -13.80 11.05
C GLY A 38 -16.54 -14.91 11.04
N MET A 39 -16.47 -15.69 9.96
CA MET A 39 -15.48 -16.77 9.79
C MET A 39 -14.04 -16.22 9.79
N PHE A 40 -13.78 -15.08 9.13
CA PHE A 40 -12.47 -14.44 9.16
C PHE A 40 -12.10 -13.91 10.54
N ILE A 41 -13.06 -13.27 11.24
CA ILE A 41 -12.84 -12.77 12.59
C ILE A 41 -12.49 -13.93 13.53
N GLU A 42 -13.23 -15.03 13.46
CA GLU A 42 -12.97 -16.23 14.26
C GLU A 42 -11.58 -16.80 13.99
N ALA A 43 -11.18 -16.93 12.70
CA ALA A 43 -9.86 -17.42 12.33
C ALA A 43 -8.72 -16.48 12.80
N ILE A 44 -8.93 -15.16 12.79
CA ILE A 44 -7.99 -14.17 13.32
C ILE A 44 -7.88 -14.29 14.85
N LEU A 45 -9.00 -14.47 15.53
CA LEU A 45 -9.03 -14.58 17.01
C LEU A 45 -8.39 -15.87 17.49
N SER A 46 -8.60 -16.98 16.77
CA SER A 46 -8.00 -18.29 17.06
C SER A 46 -6.56 -18.44 16.58
N LEU A 47 -6.00 -17.41 15.93
CA LEU A 47 -4.65 -17.41 15.33
C LEU A 47 -4.45 -18.54 14.30
N ASP A 48 -5.52 -18.93 13.61
CA ASP A 48 -5.50 -20.01 12.61
C ASP A 48 -5.15 -19.48 11.21
N LYS A 49 -3.84 -19.49 10.93
CA LYS A 49 -3.31 -19.00 9.65
C LYS A 49 -3.77 -19.83 8.45
N ASP A 50 -3.91 -21.13 8.62
CA ASP A 50 -4.29 -22.02 7.51
C ASP A 50 -5.78 -21.85 7.17
N ARG A 51 -6.62 -21.67 8.17
CA ARG A 51 -8.03 -21.31 7.97
C ARG A 51 -8.16 -19.96 7.25
N ILE A 52 -7.34 -18.96 7.61
CA ILE A 52 -7.32 -17.66 6.91
C ILE A 52 -6.95 -17.86 5.43
N LYS A 53 -5.94 -18.67 5.11
CA LYS A 53 -5.55 -18.96 3.72
C LYS A 53 -6.68 -19.63 2.93
N VAL A 54 -7.31 -20.66 3.51
CA VAL A 54 -8.43 -21.37 2.88
C VAL A 54 -9.59 -20.42 2.61
N LEU A 55 -9.98 -19.61 3.60
CA LEU A 55 -11.01 -18.59 3.42
C LEU A 55 -10.63 -17.57 2.37
N SER A 56 -9.39 -17.14 2.31
CA SER A 56 -8.90 -16.18 1.31
C SER A 56 -8.94 -16.73 -0.11
N ALA A 57 -8.57 -18.01 -0.29
CA ALA A 57 -8.64 -18.70 -1.58
C ALA A 57 -10.07 -18.80 -2.15
N GLN A 58 -11.06 -18.85 -1.27
CA GLN A 58 -12.48 -18.81 -1.65
C GLN A 58 -12.99 -17.40 -1.99
N GLY A 59 -12.16 -16.35 -1.85
CA GLY A 59 -12.47 -14.95 -2.12
C GLY A 59 -12.72 -14.12 -0.86
N LEU A 60 -12.40 -12.86 -0.94
CA LEU A 60 -12.60 -11.86 0.11
C LEU A 60 -13.81 -10.98 -0.22
N PRO A 61 -14.65 -10.59 0.75
CA PRO A 61 -15.76 -9.67 0.51
C PRO A 61 -15.27 -8.35 -0.10
N ASP A 62 -15.85 -7.94 -1.22
CA ASP A 62 -15.50 -6.69 -1.89
C ASP A 62 -16.06 -5.47 -1.16
N ASP A 63 -17.19 -5.63 -0.49
CA ASP A 63 -17.90 -4.58 0.23
C ASP A 63 -17.15 -4.12 1.49
N LEU A 64 -16.06 -4.82 1.88
CA LEU A 64 -15.33 -4.55 3.11
C LEU A 64 -13.81 -4.42 2.87
N PRO A 65 -13.36 -3.30 2.27
CA PRO A 65 -11.95 -3.08 1.92
C PRO A 65 -10.98 -3.19 3.11
N ILE A 66 -11.44 -2.86 4.31
CA ILE A 66 -10.62 -2.93 5.53
C ILE A 66 -10.29 -4.38 5.91
N LEU A 67 -11.25 -5.31 5.78
CA LEU A 67 -11.01 -6.73 5.99
C LEU A 67 -10.03 -7.26 4.93
N ARG A 68 -10.25 -6.92 3.66
CA ARG A 68 -9.36 -7.29 2.56
C ARG A 68 -7.92 -6.83 2.82
N SER A 69 -7.73 -5.57 3.21
CA SER A 69 -6.42 -5.02 3.54
C SER A 69 -5.74 -5.76 4.69
N LEU A 70 -6.48 -6.07 5.76
CA LEU A 70 -5.95 -6.81 6.91
C LEU A 70 -5.52 -8.23 6.52
N ILE A 71 -6.39 -8.97 5.83
CA ILE A 71 -6.12 -10.36 5.43
C ILE A 71 -4.91 -10.44 4.49
N TRP A 72 -4.78 -9.51 3.53
CA TRP A 72 -3.61 -9.45 2.66
C TRP A 72 -2.32 -9.17 3.44
N LYS A 73 -2.35 -8.26 4.41
CA LYS A 73 -1.17 -8.01 5.26
C LYS A 73 -0.74 -9.24 6.04
N ILE A 74 -1.70 -10.04 6.53
CA ILE A 74 -1.42 -11.30 7.23
C ILE A 74 -0.90 -12.37 6.27
N ASN A 75 -1.55 -12.56 5.12
CA ASN A 75 -1.17 -13.59 4.14
C ASN A 75 0.21 -13.34 3.54
N LEU A 76 0.56 -12.08 3.29
CA LEU A 76 1.86 -11.67 2.77
C LEU A 76 2.96 -11.61 3.86
N GLY A 77 2.63 -11.91 5.11
CA GLY A 77 3.60 -11.86 6.22
C GLY A 77 4.00 -10.45 6.64
N TYR A 78 3.28 -9.41 6.18
CA TYR A 78 3.50 -8.03 6.60
C TYR A 78 3.08 -7.80 8.05
N LEU A 79 2.02 -8.48 8.51
CA LEU A 79 1.59 -8.52 9.90
C LEU A 79 1.58 -9.97 10.40
N PRO A 80 2.11 -10.25 11.60
CA PRO A 80 1.94 -11.55 12.25
C PRO A 80 0.49 -11.71 12.72
N LEU A 81 0.06 -12.94 12.99
CA LEU A 81 -1.26 -13.20 13.59
C LEU A 81 -1.35 -12.68 15.03
N ASN A 82 -0.23 -12.75 15.77
CA ASN A 82 -0.15 -12.11 17.07
C ASN A 82 -0.16 -10.59 16.92
N SER A 83 -1.17 -9.96 17.48
CA SER A 83 -1.42 -8.54 17.31
C SER A 83 -0.64 -7.62 18.27
N GLU A 84 0.02 -8.19 19.27
CA GLU A 84 0.78 -7.41 20.24
C GLU A 84 1.88 -6.57 19.60
N GLU A 85 2.47 -7.11 18.54
CA GLU A 85 3.55 -6.46 17.79
C GLU A 85 3.07 -5.53 16.66
N TRP A 86 1.78 -5.49 16.35
CA TRP A 86 1.28 -4.76 15.17
C TRP A 86 1.65 -3.28 15.18
N ASN A 87 1.50 -2.61 16.31
CA ASN A 87 1.85 -1.19 16.41
C ASN A 87 3.32 -0.94 16.12
N ASN A 88 4.19 -1.76 16.69
CA ASN A 88 5.63 -1.63 16.50
C ASN A 88 6.03 -1.95 15.05
N ILE A 89 5.47 -3.00 14.49
CA ILE A 89 5.73 -3.40 13.09
C ILE A 89 5.24 -2.31 12.14
N LEU A 90 4.00 -1.85 12.28
CA LEU A 90 3.43 -0.79 11.43
C LEU A 90 4.23 0.51 11.53
N PHE A 91 4.63 0.89 12.73
CA PHE A 91 5.47 2.06 12.96
C PHE A 91 6.83 1.92 12.27
N THR A 92 7.50 0.79 12.48
CA THR A 92 8.81 0.51 11.89
C THR A 92 8.75 0.48 10.36
N GLN A 93 7.77 -0.19 9.79
CA GLN A 93 7.57 -0.26 8.34
C GLN A 93 7.28 1.14 7.75
N ARG A 94 6.48 1.95 8.43
CA ARG A 94 6.20 3.33 8.00
C ARG A 94 7.45 4.20 8.07
N LYS A 95 8.25 4.05 9.13
CA LYS A 95 9.54 4.75 9.27
C LYS A 95 10.50 4.37 8.14
N THR A 96 10.62 3.08 7.86
CA THR A 96 11.46 2.55 6.78
C THR A 96 10.99 3.07 5.41
N TYR A 97 9.69 3.04 5.14
CA TYR A 97 9.12 3.62 3.92
C TYR A 97 9.44 5.11 3.77
N ASN A 98 9.23 5.90 4.82
CA ASN A 98 9.51 7.33 4.81
C ASN A 98 10.99 7.63 4.62
N TYR A 99 11.87 6.81 5.21
CA TYR A 99 13.32 6.90 4.98
C TYR A 99 13.66 6.69 3.50
N TYR A 100 13.22 5.61 2.89
CA TYR A 100 13.46 5.37 1.47
C TYR A 100 12.80 6.44 0.58
N LYS A 101 11.59 6.84 0.91
CA LYS A 101 10.90 7.92 0.19
C LYS A 101 11.73 9.20 0.22
N SER A 102 12.29 9.61 1.37
CA SER A 102 13.13 10.81 1.46
C SER A 102 14.45 10.67 0.70
N LEU A 103 15.04 9.46 0.71
CA LEU A 103 16.29 9.18 0.03
C LEU A 103 16.16 9.25 -1.51
N PHE A 104 15.04 8.80 -2.06
CA PHE A 104 14.87 8.67 -3.51
C PHE A 104 14.07 9.83 -4.13
N ILE A 105 13.30 10.59 -3.35
CA ILE A 105 12.43 11.65 -3.91
C ILE A 105 13.23 12.78 -4.58
N SER A 106 14.39 13.14 -4.03
CA SER A 106 15.25 14.17 -4.63
C SER A 106 15.81 13.70 -5.97
N LYS A 107 16.38 12.49 -5.99
CA LYS A 107 16.91 11.88 -7.23
C LYS A 107 15.82 11.71 -8.29
N LEU A 108 14.63 11.24 -7.88
CA LEU A 108 13.51 11.07 -8.80
C LEU A 108 13.04 12.41 -9.39
N LYS A 109 13.05 13.48 -8.60
CA LYS A 109 12.71 14.83 -9.08
C LYS A 109 13.71 15.33 -10.11
N GLU A 110 15.01 15.13 -9.87
CA GLU A 110 16.07 15.49 -10.83
C GLU A 110 15.93 14.69 -12.14
N GLU A 111 15.69 13.38 -12.05
CA GLU A 111 15.49 12.52 -13.21
C GLU A 111 14.22 12.86 -14.00
N ILE A 112 13.11 13.19 -13.32
CA ILE A 112 11.88 13.65 -13.97
C ILE A 112 12.12 15.02 -14.67
N GLN A 113 12.86 15.92 -14.04
CA GLN A 113 13.22 17.20 -14.63
C GLN A 113 14.04 16.98 -15.90
N LEU A 114 15.08 16.15 -15.83
CA LEU A 114 15.90 15.77 -16.98
C LEU A 114 15.08 15.11 -18.10
N PHE A 115 14.12 14.26 -17.75
CA PHE A 115 13.22 13.62 -18.70
C PHE A 115 12.31 14.64 -19.40
N ASN A 116 11.72 15.57 -18.65
CA ASN A 116 10.90 16.64 -19.20
C ASN A 116 11.72 17.59 -20.08
N ASP A 117 12.92 17.94 -19.63
CA ASP A 117 13.87 18.77 -20.42
C ASP A 117 14.30 18.06 -21.70
N TYR A 118 14.47 16.73 -21.64
CA TYR A 118 14.80 15.93 -22.82
C TYR A 118 13.70 15.99 -23.88
N HIS A 119 12.44 15.89 -23.51
CA HIS A 119 11.32 15.94 -24.46
C HIS A 119 11.13 17.33 -25.09
N SER A 120 11.61 18.38 -24.43
CA SER A 120 11.58 19.75 -24.97
C SER A 120 12.73 20.07 -25.91
N LYS A 121 13.77 19.23 -25.98
CA LYS A 121 15.00 19.48 -26.74
C LYS A 121 14.99 18.90 -28.15
N THR A 122 15.84 19.47 -29.01
CA THR A 122 16.03 19.03 -30.40
C THR A 122 16.76 17.67 -30.48
N LYS A 123 16.61 16.97 -31.61
CA LYS A 123 17.18 15.64 -31.82
C LYS A 123 18.72 15.56 -31.61
N GLN A 124 19.43 16.65 -31.84
CA GLN A 124 20.89 16.72 -31.65
C GLN A 124 21.30 16.89 -30.19
N GLU A 125 20.52 17.62 -29.40
CA GLU A 125 20.74 17.81 -27.95
C GLU A 125 20.38 16.55 -27.14
N ARG A 126 19.43 15.76 -27.64
CA ARG A 126 19.02 14.48 -27.03
C ARG A 126 20.17 13.46 -27.01
N LYS A 127 20.96 13.40 -28.07
CA LYS A 127 22.07 12.45 -28.23
C LYS A 127 23.17 12.61 -27.17
N LYS A 128 23.37 13.83 -26.65
CA LYS A 128 24.32 14.11 -25.57
C LYS A 128 23.86 13.70 -24.17
N ILE A 129 22.55 13.56 -23.96
CA ILE A 129 21.96 13.21 -22.68
C ILE A 129 21.81 11.69 -22.54
N GLU A 130 21.79 10.96 -23.66
CA GLU A 130 21.55 9.50 -23.70
C GLU A 130 22.66 8.68 -23.01
N GLU A 131 23.87 9.23 -22.90
CA GLU A 131 25.02 8.48 -22.37
C GLU A 131 25.08 8.36 -20.82
N GLY A 132 24.16 8.96 -20.06
CA GLY A 132 24.28 9.00 -18.60
C GLY A 132 23.01 8.84 -17.79
N THR A 133 21.86 8.62 -18.40
CA THR A 133 20.57 8.59 -17.66
C THR A 133 19.88 7.23 -17.74
N ASN A 134 19.16 6.85 -16.68
CA ASN A 134 18.22 5.71 -16.64
C ASN A 134 16.98 5.95 -17.55
N LYS A 135 17.15 6.69 -18.65
CA LYS A 135 16.08 7.12 -19.55
C LYS A 135 15.27 5.93 -20.09
N VAL A 136 15.97 4.87 -20.52
CA VAL A 136 15.32 3.68 -21.07
C VAL A 136 14.37 3.07 -20.03
N LEU A 137 14.83 2.98 -18.78
CA LEU A 137 14.02 2.47 -17.67
C LEU A 137 12.80 3.38 -17.39
N LEU A 138 12.99 4.71 -17.40
CA LEU A 138 11.89 5.66 -17.18
C LEU A 138 10.87 5.63 -18.33
N GLU A 139 11.32 5.52 -19.58
CA GLU A 139 10.43 5.37 -20.73
C GLU A 139 9.64 4.06 -20.68
N ASP A 140 10.27 2.97 -20.29
CA ASP A 140 9.60 1.68 -20.16
C ASP A 140 8.59 1.67 -18.99
N ILE A 141 8.96 2.25 -17.85
CA ILE A 141 8.01 2.46 -16.73
C ILE A 141 6.84 3.33 -17.18
N ALA A 142 7.08 4.43 -17.90
CA ALA A 142 6.03 5.32 -18.39
C ALA A 142 5.09 4.61 -19.37
N LYS A 143 5.64 3.79 -20.28
CA LYS A 143 4.83 2.96 -21.19
C LYS A 143 3.96 1.96 -20.42
N ASP A 144 4.52 1.32 -19.40
CA ASP A 144 3.80 0.34 -18.59
C ASP A 144 2.72 0.98 -17.74
N VAL A 145 2.99 2.11 -17.12
CA VAL A 145 1.99 2.91 -16.39
C VAL A 145 0.86 3.33 -17.32
N ASN A 146 1.17 3.84 -18.51
CA ASN A 146 0.16 4.27 -19.48
C ASN A 146 -0.69 3.13 -20.04
N ARG A 147 -0.16 1.90 -20.06
CA ARG A 147 -0.90 0.69 -20.47
C ARG A 147 -1.66 0.04 -19.32
N THR A 148 -1.34 0.39 -18.07
CA THR A 148 -1.92 -0.24 -16.90
C THR A 148 -3.36 0.23 -16.70
N HIS A 149 -4.31 -0.67 -16.97
CA HIS A 149 -5.72 -0.56 -16.57
C HIS A 149 -6.43 0.76 -16.88
N MET A 150 -6.31 1.27 -18.10
CA MET A 150 -7.05 2.45 -18.59
C MET A 150 -8.58 2.37 -18.35
N GLN A 151 -9.12 1.17 -18.18
CA GLN A 151 -10.54 0.92 -17.93
C GLN A 151 -10.97 1.07 -16.46
N PHE A 152 -10.03 1.21 -15.53
CA PHE A 152 -10.36 1.39 -14.12
C PHE A 152 -10.15 2.85 -13.69
N SER A 153 -11.22 3.57 -13.45
CA SER A 153 -11.21 4.96 -12.99
C SER A 153 -10.37 5.19 -11.71
N PHE A 154 -10.20 4.15 -10.90
CA PHE A 154 -9.37 4.18 -9.70
C PHE A 154 -7.94 4.65 -9.97
N PHE A 155 -7.31 4.22 -11.08
CA PHE A 155 -5.93 4.57 -11.41
C PHE A 155 -5.76 5.98 -11.97
N PHE A 156 -6.86 6.65 -12.32
CA PHE A 156 -6.85 8.03 -12.81
C PHE A 156 -7.31 9.05 -11.77
N GLN A 157 -7.61 8.62 -10.54
CA GLN A 157 -7.92 9.55 -9.48
C GLN A 157 -6.65 10.26 -9.03
N PRO A 158 -6.70 11.58 -8.80
CA PRO A 158 -5.58 12.30 -8.22
C PRO A 158 -5.19 11.63 -6.90
N ILE A 159 -3.93 11.21 -6.78
CA ILE A 159 -3.42 10.72 -5.51
C ILE A 159 -3.45 11.92 -4.57
N ASN A 160 -4.29 11.88 -3.54
CA ASN A 160 -4.27 12.87 -2.49
C ASN A 160 -2.90 12.83 -1.81
N THR A 161 -2.03 13.72 -2.23
CA THR A 161 -0.72 13.99 -1.63
C THR A 161 -0.93 14.90 -0.41
N HIS A 162 -1.50 14.35 0.66
CA HIS A 162 -1.49 14.97 1.97
C HIS A 162 -0.41 14.37 2.85
#